data_70a63d3b1d6981cc5274c80ce8fd788a
#
_entry.id   70a63d3b1d6981cc5274c80ce8fd788a
#
_cell.length_a   1.000
_cell.length_b   1.000
_cell.length_c   1.000
_cell.angle_alpha   90.00
_cell.angle_beta   90.00
_cell.angle_gamma   90.00
#
_symmetry.space_group_name_H-M   'P 1'
#
loop_
_entity.id
_entity.type
_entity.pdbx_description
1 polymer ?
#
loop_
_entity_poly.entity_id
_entity_poly.type
_entity_poly.pdbx_seq_one_letter_code
_entity_poly.pdbx_strand_id
1 'polypeptide(L)'
;PMSARRQRQMCIRDSFFTLLIGLIVGWLSDRLNKGEAFFKSIVFMPMAISAVGATAIFKFIYEYRPPPLTQIGIINGIRVSAGEKCSNNRIIEGVLNDYADPSCNRAIGWLQQRDLSNLQIGETLESGGWLSNLLVNFPLNTVLLLVIMIWAYTGFAAVVFSAGIKAIPADIMEAGQIDGASEIRIFLSIVIPYIKSTIIVVGTYMVVTVLKAFDIIYVSTRGDLETNLLAVKMLDEFSKYRNIGRSSTVAVIIFVCVIPIIVGNALREKESNSL
;
A
#
# COMPACT_ATOMS: atom_id res chain seq x y z
N PRO A 1 14.58 17.80 5.14
CA PRO A 1 13.21 18.29 4.85
C PRO A 1 12.46 17.43 3.84
N MET A 2 13.12 16.91 2.78
CA MET A 2 12.44 16.10 1.74
C MET A 2 11.94 14.74 2.28
N SER A 3 12.70 14.05 3.11
CA SER A 3 12.31 12.75 3.69
C SER A 3 11.05 12.83 4.55
N ALA A 4 10.92 13.87 5.39
CA ALA A 4 9.75 14.05 6.26
C ALA A 4 8.47 14.36 5.45
N ARG A 5 8.57 15.14 4.36
CA ARG A 5 7.44 15.43 3.48
C ARG A 5 6.92 14.16 2.80
N ARG A 6 7.83 13.32 2.32
CA ARG A 6 7.48 12.04 1.67
C ARG A 6 6.92 11.04 2.65
N GLN A 7 7.52 10.93 3.83
CA GLN A 7 6.98 10.08 4.88
C GLN A 7 5.54 10.45 5.20
N ARG A 8 5.23 11.75 5.36
CA ARG A 8 3.87 12.21 5.60
C ARG A 8 2.93 11.85 4.45
N GLN A 9 3.35 12.04 3.20
CA GLN A 9 2.53 11.69 2.04
C GLN A 9 2.30 10.18 1.93
N MET A 10 3.33 9.38 2.16
CA MET A 10 3.25 7.92 2.14
C MET A 10 2.34 7.43 3.27
N CYS A 11 2.51 7.93 4.50
CA CYS A 11 1.67 7.57 5.64
C CYS A 11 0.18 7.86 5.42
N ILE A 12 -0.15 9.07 4.95
CA ILE A 12 -1.55 9.48 4.74
C ILE A 12 -2.20 8.60 3.66
N ARG A 13 -1.50 8.34 2.57
CA ARG A 13 -2.03 7.59 1.43
C ARG A 13 -2.17 6.11 1.74
N ASP A 14 -1.16 5.52 2.33
CA ASP A 14 -1.21 4.11 2.75
C ASP A 14 -2.37 3.88 3.72
N SER A 15 -2.44 4.68 4.77
CA SER A 15 -3.54 4.59 5.75
C SER A 15 -4.89 4.79 5.09
N PHE A 16 -5.04 5.76 4.19
CA PHE A 16 -6.30 6.04 3.51
C PHE A 16 -6.74 4.86 2.62
N PHE A 17 -5.85 4.36 1.75
CA PHE A 17 -6.20 3.26 0.86
C PHE A 17 -6.42 1.96 1.61
N THR A 18 -5.62 1.65 2.63
CA THR A 18 -5.80 0.47 3.47
C THR A 18 -7.12 0.51 4.21
N LEU A 19 -7.50 1.66 4.80
CA LEU A 19 -8.80 1.83 5.46
C LEU A 19 -9.96 1.69 4.47
N LEU A 20 -9.88 2.34 3.31
CA LEU A 20 -10.93 2.30 2.30
C LEU A 20 -11.14 0.87 1.76
N ILE A 21 -10.06 0.21 1.34
CA ILE A 21 -10.14 -1.14 0.80
C ILE A 21 -10.54 -2.13 1.91
N GLY A 22 -9.97 -2.00 3.11
CA GLY A 22 -10.34 -2.82 4.26
C GLY A 22 -11.82 -2.70 4.64
N LEU A 23 -12.37 -1.48 4.61
CA LEU A 23 -13.79 -1.24 4.88
C LEU A 23 -14.69 -1.88 3.81
N ILE A 24 -14.35 -1.72 2.53
CA ILE A 24 -15.08 -2.33 1.42
C ILE A 24 -15.03 -3.85 1.52
N VAL A 25 -13.85 -4.43 1.74
CA VAL A 25 -13.66 -5.88 1.85
C VAL A 25 -14.37 -6.43 3.09
N GLY A 26 -14.28 -5.73 4.24
CA GLY A 26 -15.00 -6.08 5.45
C GLY A 26 -16.51 -6.12 5.24
N TRP A 27 -17.06 -5.08 4.64
CA TRP A 27 -18.50 -4.99 4.34
C TRP A 27 -18.97 -6.03 3.32
N LEU A 28 -18.18 -6.28 2.26
CA LEU A 28 -18.52 -7.32 1.28
C LEU A 28 -18.43 -8.73 1.87
N SER A 29 -17.45 -8.97 2.75
CA SER A 29 -17.28 -10.28 3.38
C SER A 29 -18.45 -10.69 4.26
N ASP A 30 -19.10 -9.72 4.93
CA ASP A 30 -20.25 -9.96 5.80
C ASP A 30 -21.53 -10.31 5.03
N ARG A 31 -21.55 -10.10 3.70
CA ARG A 31 -22.64 -10.51 2.81
C ARG A 31 -22.55 -11.94 2.29
N LEU A 32 -21.42 -12.59 2.53
CA LEU A 32 -21.24 -13.98 2.11
C LEU A 32 -22.01 -14.90 3.05
N ASN A 33 -23.10 -15.48 2.56
CA ASN A 33 -23.91 -16.44 3.32
C ASN A 33 -23.16 -17.76 3.63
N LYS A 34 -22.20 -18.14 2.78
CA LYS A 34 -21.38 -19.36 2.94
C LYS A 34 -19.92 -19.02 2.65
N GLY A 35 -19.02 -19.48 3.51
CA GLY A 35 -17.57 -19.31 3.31
C GLY A 35 -16.99 -18.00 3.82
N GLU A 36 -17.73 -17.21 4.58
CA GLU A 36 -17.28 -15.95 5.18
C GLU A 36 -15.96 -16.13 5.95
N ALA A 37 -15.91 -17.12 6.84
CA ALA A 37 -14.71 -17.38 7.65
C ALA A 37 -13.51 -17.76 6.80
N PHE A 38 -13.73 -18.56 5.75
CA PHE A 38 -12.67 -18.95 4.81
C PHE A 38 -12.14 -17.75 4.03
N PHE A 39 -13.05 -16.90 3.51
CA PHE A 39 -12.66 -15.67 2.81
C PHE A 39 -11.87 -14.72 3.71
N LYS A 40 -12.34 -14.49 4.95
CA LYS A 40 -11.64 -13.66 5.93
C LYS A 40 -10.26 -14.22 6.27
N SER A 41 -10.12 -15.54 6.39
CA SER A 41 -8.84 -16.20 6.63
C SER A 41 -7.86 -15.97 5.49
N ILE A 42 -8.30 -16.05 4.23
CA ILE A 42 -7.45 -15.79 3.05
C ILE A 42 -7.02 -14.31 3.02
N VAL A 43 -7.94 -13.39 3.24
CA VAL A 43 -7.64 -11.94 3.22
C VAL A 43 -6.73 -11.53 4.39
N PHE A 44 -6.83 -12.21 5.53
CA PHE A 44 -5.98 -11.98 6.70
C PHE A 44 -4.60 -12.63 6.59
N MET A 45 -4.45 -13.67 5.74
CA MET A 45 -3.21 -14.45 5.58
C MET A 45 -1.95 -13.61 5.34
N PRO A 46 -1.96 -12.53 4.52
CA PRO A 46 -0.79 -11.69 4.31
C PRO A 46 -0.18 -11.14 5.59
N MET A 47 -1.00 -10.81 6.58
CA MET A 47 -0.53 -10.29 7.87
C MET A 47 0.19 -11.35 8.71
N ALA A 48 -0.12 -12.63 8.51
CA ALA A 48 0.57 -13.74 9.19
C ALA A 48 2.01 -13.94 8.66
N ILE A 49 2.29 -13.46 7.46
CA ILE A 49 3.63 -13.49 6.86
C ILE A 49 4.44 -12.33 7.44
N SER A 50 5.71 -12.58 7.77
CA SER A 50 6.57 -11.48 8.23
C SER A 50 6.69 -10.40 7.14
N ALA A 51 6.79 -9.13 7.52
CA ALA A 51 6.95 -8.01 6.59
C ALA A 51 8.17 -8.19 5.67
N VAL A 52 9.23 -8.79 6.17
CA VAL A 52 10.43 -9.16 5.40
C VAL A 52 10.09 -10.22 4.35
N GLY A 53 9.36 -11.28 4.74
CA GLY A 53 8.93 -12.35 3.83
C GLY A 53 7.98 -11.83 2.75
N ALA A 54 6.99 -11.02 3.13
CA ALA A 54 6.10 -10.37 2.20
C ALA A 54 6.88 -9.53 1.17
N THR A 55 7.82 -8.71 1.64
CA THR A 55 8.65 -7.88 0.77
C THR A 55 9.52 -8.71 -0.16
N ALA A 56 10.07 -9.84 0.31
CA ALA A 56 10.85 -10.73 -0.53
C ALA A 56 10.00 -11.33 -1.68
N ILE A 57 8.76 -11.74 -1.40
CA ILE A 57 7.83 -12.23 -2.43
C ILE A 57 7.60 -11.15 -3.50
N PHE A 58 7.26 -9.92 -3.08
CA PHE A 58 7.03 -8.84 -4.03
C PHE A 58 8.30 -8.43 -4.77
N LYS A 59 9.48 -8.55 -4.15
CA LYS A 59 10.74 -8.32 -4.82
C LYS A 59 10.96 -9.28 -5.98
N PHE A 60 10.59 -10.56 -5.83
CA PHE A 60 10.59 -11.52 -6.94
C PHE A 60 9.55 -11.17 -8.02
N ILE A 61 8.36 -10.67 -7.63
CA ILE A 61 7.34 -10.24 -8.59
C ILE A 61 7.84 -9.06 -9.43
N TYR A 62 8.56 -8.12 -8.81
CA TYR A 62 9.11 -6.90 -9.44
C TYR A 62 10.53 -7.08 -9.99
N GLU A 63 11.09 -8.30 -9.93
CA GLU A 63 12.47 -8.55 -10.34
C GLU A 63 12.72 -8.10 -11.78
N TYR A 64 13.85 -7.43 -11.96
CA TYR A 64 14.36 -6.99 -13.23
C TYR A 64 15.75 -7.56 -13.44
N ARG A 65 15.99 -8.15 -14.59
CA ARG A 65 17.32 -8.55 -15.03
C ARG A 65 17.71 -7.78 -16.28
N PRO A 66 18.92 -7.19 -16.30
CA PRO A 66 19.39 -6.51 -17.49
C PRO A 66 19.56 -7.54 -18.62
N PRO A 67 19.16 -7.19 -19.85
CA PRO A 67 19.43 -8.03 -21.00
C PRO A 67 20.96 -8.32 -21.14
N PRO A 68 21.36 -9.49 -21.64
CA PRO A 68 20.59 -10.53 -22.34
C PRO A 68 19.93 -11.59 -21.42
N LEU A 69 19.88 -11.37 -20.10
CA LEU A 69 19.34 -12.34 -19.15
C LEU A 69 17.82 -12.49 -19.26
N THR A 70 17.32 -13.73 -19.16
CA THR A 70 15.89 -14.01 -19.13
C THR A 70 15.23 -13.39 -17.90
N GLN A 71 14.07 -12.77 -18.10
CA GLN A 71 13.30 -12.16 -17.01
C GLN A 71 12.64 -13.24 -16.16
N ILE A 72 12.87 -13.19 -14.84
CA ILE A 72 12.23 -14.09 -13.86
C ILE A 72 11.10 -13.42 -13.10
N GLY A 73 11.06 -12.08 -13.07
CA GLY A 73 9.98 -11.34 -12.43
C GLY A 73 8.67 -11.54 -13.15
N ILE A 74 7.59 -11.83 -12.40
CA ILE A 74 6.27 -12.16 -12.98
C ILE A 74 5.78 -11.04 -13.90
N ILE A 75 5.86 -9.78 -13.45
CA ILE A 75 5.36 -8.64 -14.23
C ILE A 75 6.20 -8.45 -15.51
N ASN A 76 7.52 -8.53 -15.39
CA ASN A 76 8.39 -8.41 -16.55
C ASN A 76 8.27 -9.63 -17.48
N GLY A 77 8.08 -10.83 -16.94
CA GLY A 77 7.82 -12.03 -17.73
C GLY A 77 6.56 -11.90 -18.59
N ILE A 78 5.45 -11.45 -18.01
CA ILE A 78 4.19 -11.19 -18.74
C ILE A 78 4.39 -10.08 -19.78
N ARG A 79 5.08 -9.00 -19.42
CA ARG A 79 5.31 -7.87 -20.33
C ARG A 79 6.17 -8.25 -21.52
N VAL A 80 7.23 -9.00 -21.32
CA VAL A 80 8.12 -9.48 -22.39
C VAL A 80 7.40 -10.51 -23.24
N SER A 81 6.65 -11.46 -22.67
CA SER A 81 5.88 -12.44 -23.44
C SER A 81 4.75 -11.81 -24.27
N ALA A 82 4.11 -10.75 -23.77
CA ALA A 82 3.11 -10.00 -24.53
C ALA A 82 3.73 -9.19 -25.69
N GLY A 83 5.01 -8.84 -25.57
CA GLY A 83 5.80 -8.14 -26.59
C GLY A 83 6.53 -9.03 -27.59
N GLU A 84 6.32 -10.36 -27.55
CA GLU A 84 7.05 -11.36 -28.32
C GLU A 84 6.95 -11.18 -29.86
N LYS A 85 5.95 -10.47 -30.32
CA LYS A 85 5.82 -10.08 -31.76
C LYS A 85 6.95 -9.18 -32.26
N CYS A 86 7.68 -8.52 -31.36
CA CYS A 86 8.84 -7.70 -31.72
C CYS A 86 10.12 -8.52 -31.93
N SER A 87 10.24 -9.69 -31.30
CA SER A 87 11.45 -10.50 -31.30
C SER A 87 11.61 -11.39 -32.54
N ASN A 88 10.48 -11.88 -33.10
CA ASN A 88 10.55 -12.93 -34.13
C ASN A 88 11.02 -12.49 -35.52
N ASN A 89 11.07 -11.18 -35.81
CA ASN A 89 11.47 -10.72 -37.15
C ASN A 89 12.97 -10.34 -37.26
N ARG A 90 13.75 -10.40 -36.18
CA ARG A 90 15.15 -9.90 -36.17
C ARG A 90 16.22 -10.87 -35.66
N ILE A 91 15.89 -12.14 -35.54
CA ILE A 91 16.92 -13.15 -35.19
C ILE A 91 18.00 -13.29 -36.28
N ILE A 92 17.81 -12.68 -37.47
CA ILE A 92 18.69 -12.84 -38.62
C ILE A 92 19.82 -11.79 -38.72
N GLU A 93 19.70 -10.66 -38.03
CA GLU A 93 20.71 -9.60 -38.05
C GLU A 93 21.22 -9.23 -36.65
N GLY A 94 22.13 -10.02 -36.13
CA GLY A 94 23.07 -9.63 -35.08
C GLY A 94 22.53 -9.14 -33.77
N VAL A 95 22.83 -9.85 -32.72
CA VAL A 95 22.47 -9.75 -31.31
C VAL A 95 22.56 -8.33 -30.65
N LEU A 96 23.04 -7.31 -31.33
CA LEU A 96 23.36 -6.01 -30.77
C LEU A 96 22.34 -4.90 -31.05
N ASN A 97 21.41 -5.05 -31.99
CA ASN A 97 20.49 -3.99 -32.38
C ASN A 97 19.09 -4.03 -31.73
N ASP A 98 18.79 -5.08 -30.96
CA ASP A 98 17.48 -5.26 -30.31
C ASP A 98 17.24 -4.27 -29.15
N TYR A 99 18.31 -3.56 -28.76
CA TYR A 99 18.25 -2.55 -27.68
C TYR A 99 17.72 -1.18 -28.15
N ALA A 100 17.61 -0.95 -29.44
CA ALA A 100 17.38 0.37 -29.98
C ALA A 100 15.91 0.64 -30.44
N ASP A 101 15.02 -0.36 -30.43
CA ASP A 101 13.65 -0.17 -30.86
C ASP A 101 12.73 0.27 -29.70
N PRO A 102 12.26 1.54 -29.67
CA PRO A 102 11.39 2.04 -28.61
C PRO A 102 9.99 1.41 -28.64
N SER A 103 9.61 0.70 -29.71
CA SER A 103 8.30 0.06 -29.85
C SER A 103 8.19 -1.31 -29.16
N CYS A 104 9.33 -1.90 -28.76
CA CYS A 104 9.31 -3.18 -28.08
C CYS A 104 9.06 -3.04 -26.59
N ASN A 105 8.15 -3.86 -26.05
CA ASN A 105 7.84 -3.93 -24.62
C ASN A 105 9.05 -4.42 -23.81
N ARG A 106 9.91 -3.50 -23.37
CA ARG A 106 11.12 -3.83 -22.61
C ARG A 106 10.80 -4.13 -21.15
N ALA A 107 11.62 -5.01 -20.56
CA ALA A 107 11.59 -5.19 -19.12
C ALA A 107 11.93 -3.89 -18.40
N ILE A 108 11.24 -3.65 -17.29
CA ILE A 108 11.35 -2.41 -16.51
C ILE A 108 11.92 -2.72 -15.13
N GLY A 109 12.87 -1.92 -14.69
CA GLY A 109 13.33 -1.91 -13.32
C GLY A 109 12.32 -1.24 -12.39
N TRP A 110 11.24 -1.94 -12.05
CA TRP A 110 10.08 -1.39 -11.33
C TRP A 110 10.44 -0.61 -10.06
N LEU A 111 11.31 -1.16 -9.24
CA LEU A 111 11.76 -0.52 -8.01
C LEU A 111 12.84 0.54 -8.24
N GLN A 112 13.53 0.51 -9.37
CA GLN A 112 14.58 1.46 -9.74
C GLN A 112 14.06 2.68 -10.50
N GLN A 113 12.86 2.62 -11.06
CA GLN A 113 12.27 3.75 -11.79
C GLN A 113 11.51 4.69 -10.87
N ARG A 114 11.75 6.00 -11.07
CA ARG A 114 11.08 7.07 -10.34
C ARG A 114 9.88 7.62 -11.08
N ASP A 115 9.96 7.71 -12.41
CA ASP A 115 8.98 8.39 -13.23
C ASP A 115 8.08 7.42 -13.99
N LEU A 116 6.77 7.64 -13.88
CA LEU A 116 5.75 6.95 -14.69
C LEU A 116 5.79 7.39 -16.16
N SER A 117 6.44 8.51 -16.48
CA SER A 117 6.54 9.05 -17.83
C SER A 117 7.25 8.12 -18.83
N ASN A 118 8.11 7.23 -18.34
CA ASN A 118 8.78 6.22 -19.15
C ASN A 118 7.94 4.95 -19.41
N LEU A 119 6.77 4.85 -18.78
CA LEU A 119 5.78 3.85 -19.15
C LEU A 119 4.85 4.47 -20.19
N GLN A 120 4.56 3.73 -21.28
CA GLN A 120 3.55 4.14 -22.29
C GLN A 120 2.16 4.42 -21.67
N ILE A 121 1.94 4.01 -20.43
CA ILE A 121 0.75 4.34 -19.61
C ILE A 121 0.74 5.83 -19.23
N GLY A 122 1.92 6.49 -19.15
CA GLY A 122 2.03 7.92 -18.81
C GLY A 122 1.35 8.82 -19.83
N GLU A 123 1.49 8.55 -21.13
CA GLU A 123 0.89 9.37 -22.19
C GLU A 123 -0.65 9.28 -22.19
N THR A 124 -1.22 8.11 -21.88
CA THR A 124 -2.67 7.93 -21.73
C THR A 124 -3.22 8.53 -20.44
N LEU A 125 -2.40 8.65 -19.40
CA LEU A 125 -2.78 9.26 -18.12
C LEU A 125 -2.63 10.79 -18.15
N GLU A 126 -1.71 11.36 -18.90
CA GLU A 126 -1.56 12.82 -19.04
C GLU A 126 -2.79 13.50 -19.67
N SER A 127 -3.56 12.78 -20.48
CA SER A 127 -4.82 13.26 -21.06
C SER A 127 -6.03 13.20 -20.12
N GLY A 128 -5.90 12.63 -18.93
CA GLY A 128 -6.99 12.25 -18.03
C GLY A 128 -7.15 13.08 -16.75
N GLY A 129 -7.32 14.42 -16.84
CA GLY A 129 -7.87 15.22 -15.74
C GLY A 129 -7.14 15.17 -14.37
N TRP A 130 -7.85 15.44 -13.25
CA TRP A 130 -7.29 15.54 -11.89
C TRP A 130 -6.70 14.23 -11.33
N LEU A 131 -7.22 13.07 -11.73
CA LEU A 131 -6.73 11.75 -11.34
C LEU A 131 -5.36 11.44 -11.93
N SER A 132 -5.09 11.88 -13.16
CA SER A 132 -3.79 11.73 -13.80
C SER A 132 -2.72 12.54 -13.11
N ASN A 133 -3.00 13.80 -12.78
CA ASN A 133 -2.08 14.64 -12.02
C ASN A 133 -1.78 14.06 -10.60
N LEU A 134 -2.72 13.34 -10.02
CA LEU A 134 -2.55 12.67 -8.73
C LEU A 134 -1.64 11.45 -8.86
N LEU A 135 -1.68 10.74 -9.98
CA LEU A 135 -0.88 9.53 -10.24
C LEU A 135 0.49 9.83 -10.86
N VAL A 136 0.59 10.79 -11.78
CA VAL A 136 1.83 11.17 -12.47
C VAL A 136 2.87 11.77 -11.51
N ASN A 137 2.43 12.49 -10.49
CA ASN A 137 3.32 13.04 -9.47
C ASN A 137 3.84 12.00 -8.44
N PHE A 138 3.57 10.70 -8.67
CA PHE A 138 4.06 9.64 -7.82
C PHE A 138 5.29 8.95 -8.41
N PRO A 139 6.36 8.84 -7.66
CA PRO A 139 7.44 7.94 -8.03
C PRO A 139 6.91 6.49 -8.01
N LEU A 140 7.08 5.80 -9.12
CA LEU A 140 6.59 4.43 -9.32
C LEU A 140 7.02 3.48 -8.20
N ASN A 141 8.28 3.60 -7.76
CA ASN A 141 8.81 2.81 -6.66
C ASN A 141 8.01 2.97 -5.36
N THR A 142 7.55 4.20 -5.06
CA THR A 142 6.71 4.46 -3.88
C THR A 142 5.34 3.82 -4.01
N VAL A 143 4.72 3.87 -5.21
CA VAL A 143 3.42 3.19 -5.47
C VAL A 143 3.55 1.69 -5.24
N LEU A 144 4.61 1.08 -5.74
CA LEU A 144 4.84 -0.36 -5.58
C LEU A 144 5.05 -0.76 -4.12
N LEU A 145 5.74 0.08 -3.33
CA LEU A 145 5.88 -0.12 -1.89
C LEU A 145 4.53 0.03 -1.17
N LEU A 146 3.71 1.01 -1.56
CA LEU A 146 2.34 1.16 -1.04
C LEU A 146 1.49 -0.09 -1.32
N VAL A 147 1.59 -0.68 -2.51
CA VAL A 147 0.87 -1.92 -2.84
C VAL A 147 1.23 -3.06 -1.88
N ILE A 148 2.51 -3.22 -1.53
CA ILE A 148 2.93 -4.22 -0.55
C ILE A 148 2.29 -3.97 0.82
N MET A 149 2.32 -2.72 1.28
CA MET A 149 1.77 -2.34 2.58
C MET A 149 0.26 -2.50 2.62
N ILE A 150 -0.45 -2.00 1.60
CA ILE A 150 -1.90 -2.15 1.48
C ILE A 150 -2.28 -3.63 1.49
N TRP A 151 -1.62 -4.46 0.67
CA TRP A 151 -1.87 -5.89 0.63
C TRP A 151 -1.65 -6.57 2.00
N ALA A 152 -0.58 -6.20 2.71
CA ALA A 152 -0.26 -6.80 4.01
C ALA A 152 -1.26 -6.44 5.11
N TYR A 153 -1.78 -5.22 5.12
CA TYR A 153 -2.59 -4.70 6.23
C TYR A 153 -4.10 -4.61 5.95
N THR A 154 -4.53 -4.70 4.69
CA THR A 154 -5.97 -4.67 4.33
C THR A 154 -6.75 -5.76 5.03
N GLY A 155 -6.17 -6.96 5.17
CA GLY A 155 -6.84 -8.08 5.83
C GLY A 155 -7.16 -7.80 7.30
N PHE A 156 -6.23 -7.21 8.03
CA PHE A 156 -6.45 -6.77 9.41
C PHE A 156 -7.59 -5.74 9.49
N ALA A 157 -7.52 -4.70 8.67
CA ALA A 157 -8.56 -3.67 8.63
C ALA A 157 -9.93 -4.26 8.30
N ALA A 158 -10.01 -5.17 7.32
CA ALA A 158 -11.24 -5.83 6.91
C ALA A 158 -11.87 -6.65 8.04
N VAL A 159 -11.07 -7.43 8.77
CA VAL A 159 -11.56 -8.24 9.90
C VAL A 159 -12.09 -7.35 11.04
N VAL A 160 -11.36 -6.29 11.39
CA VAL A 160 -11.77 -5.37 12.46
C VAL A 160 -13.01 -4.60 12.06
N PHE A 161 -13.13 -4.12 10.82
CA PHE A 161 -14.32 -3.47 10.32
C PHE A 161 -15.52 -4.41 10.27
N SER A 162 -15.35 -5.64 9.81
CA SER A 162 -16.39 -6.65 9.84
C SER A 162 -16.92 -6.89 11.27
N ALA A 163 -16.04 -6.99 12.24
CA ALA A 163 -16.44 -7.11 13.65
C ALA A 163 -17.25 -5.89 14.12
N GLY A 164 -16.83 -4.67 13.75
CA GLY A 164 -17.56 -3.45 14.04
C GLY A 164 -18.93 -3.38 13.37
N ILE A 165 -19.05 -3.84 12.12
CA ILE A 165 -20.32 -3.89 11.39
C ILE A 165 -21.27 -4.90 12.05
N LYS A 166 -20.78 -6.07 12.46
CA LYS A 166 -21.59 -7.09 13.14
C LYS A 166 -22.04 -6.68 14.55
N ALA A 167 -21.42 -5.69 15.14
CA ALA A 167 -21.86 -5.12 16.41
C ALA A 167 -23.09 -4.19 16.28
N ILE A 168 -23.50 -3.84 15.06
CA ILE A 168 -24.69 -3.04 14.80
C ILE A 168 -25.93 -3.92 15.09
N PRO A 169 -26.90 -3.47 15.96
CA PRO A 169 -28.14 -4.18 16.18
C PRO A 169 -28.91 -4.42 14.88
N ALA A 170 -29.44 -5.65 14.70
CA ALA A 170 -30.16 -6.03 13.50
C ALA A 170 -31.36 -5.13 13.24
N ASP A 171 -32.07 -4.73 14.30
CA ASP A 171 -33.27 -3.86 14.24
C ASP A 171 -32.99 -2.54 13.52
N ILE A 172 -31.80 -1.95 13.70
CA ILE A 172 -31.40 -0.70 13.04
C ILE A 172 -31.21 -0.94 11.53
N MET A 173 -30.62 -2.08 11.17
CA MET A 173 -30.39 -2.43 9.76
C MET A 173 -31.72 -2.75 9.06
N GLU A 174 -32.63 -3.48 9.74
CA GLU A 174 -33.95 -3.84 9.25
C GLU A 174 -34.82 -2.60 9.09
N ALA A 175 -34.82 -1.67 10.06
CA ALA A 175 -35.54 -0.40 9.95
C ALA A 175 -35.15 0.39 8.71
N GLY A 176 -33.82 0.49 8.43
CA GLY A 176 -33.35 1.14 7.22
C GLY A 176 -33.80 0.46 5.92
N GLN A 177 -33.93 -0.89 5.92
CA GLN A 177 -34.48 -1.64 4.77
C GLN A 177 -36.00 -1.41 4.60
N ILE A 178 -36.77 -1.36 5.70
CA ILE A 178 -38.19 -1.09 5.68
C ILE A 178 -38.50 0.33 5.17
N ASP A 179 -37.62 1.29 5.49
CA ASP A 179 -37.69 2.67 4.97
C ASP A 179 -37.32 2.75 3.46
N GLY A 180 -37.03 1.64 2.82
CA GLY A 180 -36.69 1.58 1.38
C GLY A 180 -35.34 2.14 1.04
N ALA A 181 -34.43 2.28 2.01
CA ALA A 181 -33.07 2.74 1.72
C ALA A 181 -32.29 1.68 0.92
N SER A 182 -31.60 2.13 -0.14
CA SER A 182 -30.69 1.26 -0.88
C SER A 182 -29.53 0.81 0.01
N GLU A 183 -28.92 -0.32 -0.30
CA GLU A 183 -27.79 -0.87 0.47
C GLU A 183 -26.61 0.10 0.61
N ILE A 184 -26.32 0.87 -0.43
CA ILE A 184 -25.27 1.91 -0.40
C ILE A 184 -25.69 3.04 0.56
N ARG A 185 -26.98 3.39 0.60
CA ARG A 185 -27.49 4.41 1.53
C ARG A 185 -27.43 3.92 2.97
N ILE A 186 -27.80 2.68 3.25
CA ILE A 186 -27.63 2.04 4.56
C ILE A 186 -26.16 2.06 4.97
N PHE A 187 -25.24 1.68 4.08
CA PHE A 187 -23.81 1.70 4.34
C PHE A 187 -23.30 3.10 4.70
N LEU A 188 -23.64 4.11 3.92
CA LEU A 188 -23.13 5.47 4.13
C LEU A 188 -23.81 6.18 5.32
N SER A 189 -25.11 5.96 5.54
CA SER A 189 -25.88 6.71 6.53
C SER A 189 -26.04 6.00 7.88
N ILE A 190 -25.88 4.68 7.93
CA ILE A 190 -26.03 3.88 9.15
C ILE A 190 -24.68 3.25 9.54
N VAL A 191 -24.10 2.46 8.64
CA VAL A 191 -22.90 1.66 8.97
C VAL A 191 -21.71 2.56 9.29
N ILE A 192 -21.33 3.46 8.38
CA ILE A 192 -20.16 4.33 8.57
C ILE A 192 -20.24 5.18 9.83
N PRO A 193 -21.35 5.87 10.13
CA PRO A 193 -21.48 6.63 11.38
C PRO A 193 -21.39 5.75 12.63
N TYR A 194 -21.98 4.54 12.59
CA TYR A 194 -21.98 3.63 13.73
C TYR A 194 -20.58 3.11 14.05
N ILE A 195 -19.81 2.71 13.03
CA ILE A 195 -18.44 2.19 13.20
C ILE A 195 -17.37 3.28 13.22
N LYS A 196 -17.73 4.56 13.36
CA LYS A 196 -16.80 5.69 13.35
C LYS A 196 -15.65 5.51 14.36
N SER A 197 -15.96 5.03 15.57
CA SER A 197 -14.94 4.74 16.59
C SER A 197 -13.96 3.67 16.10
N THR A 198 -14.46 2.59 15.52
CA THR A 198 -13.62 1.53 14.92
C THR A 198 -12.73 2.06 13.80
N ILE A 199 -13.25 2.93 12.94
CA ILE A 199 -12.47 3.57 11.85
C ILE A 199 -11.31 4.38 12.43
N ILE A 200 -11.54 5.14 13.50
CA ILE A 200 -10.51 5.94 14.17
C ILE A 200 -9.44 5.04 14.78
N VAL A 201 -9.83 3.97 15.46
CA VAL A 201 -8.89 3.01 16.09
C VAL A 201 -8.02 2.34 15.04
N VAL A 202 -8.62 1.78 13.97
CA VAL A 202 -7.87 1.15 12.88
C VAL A 202 -6.98 2.17 12.17
N GLY A 203 -7.49 3.38 11.92
CA GLY A 203 -6.71 4.47 11.32
C GLY A 203 -5.48 4.83 12.14
N THR A 204 -5.62 4.92 13.45
CA THR A 204 -4.49 5.18 14.36
C THR A 204 -3.46 4.07 14.30
N TYR A 205 -3.92 2.82 14.36
CA TYR A 205 -3.04 1.67 14.26
C TYR A 205 -2.24 1.72 12.94
N MET A 206 -2.90 2.02 11.82
CA MET A 206 -2.24 2.15 10.52
C MET A 206 -1.20 3.27 10.50
N VAL A 207 -1.54 4.47 10.97
CA VAL A 207 -0.59 5.60 11.01
C VAL A 207 0.64 5.27 11.87
N VAL A 208 0.45 4.67 13.05
CA VAL A 208 1.55 4.25 13.92
C VAL A 208 2.42 3.18 13.26
N THR A 209 1.80 2.22 12.58
CA THR A 209 2.49 1.14 11.87
C THR A 209 3.33 1.68 10.72
N VAL A 210 2.79 2.59 9.91
CA VAL A 210 3.52 3.20 8.79
C VAL A 210 4.64 4.11 9.27
N LEU A 211 4.48 4.82 10.37
CA LEU A 211 5.56 5.63 10.97
C LEU A 211 6.75 4.77 11.41
N LYS A 212 6.49 3.54 11.84
CA LYS A 212 7.50 2.55 12.21
C LYS A 212 7.92 1.64 11.06
N ALA A 213 7.34 1.79 9.88
CA ALA A 213 7.63 0.95 8.73
C ALA A 213 9.11 1.09 8.35
N PHE A 214 9.84 0.05 8.59
CA PHE A 214 11.26 -0.08 8.30
C PHE A 214 11.51 -1.26 7.38
N ASP A 215 10.93 -2.42 7.73
CA ASP A 215 11.24 -3.70 7.12
C ASP A 215 11.00 -3.71 5.60
N ILE A 216 9.83 -3.24 5.17
CA ILE A 216 9.42 -3.26 3.76
C ILE A 216 10.36 -2.41 2.92
N ILE A 217 10.70 -1.20 3.39
CA ILE A 217 11.52 -0.27 2.63
C ILE A 217 12.99 -0.69 2.65
N TYR A 218 13.48 -1.14 3.80
CA TYR A 218 14.87 -1.57 3.92
C TYR A 218 15.17 -2.81 3.09
N VAL A 219 14.27 -3.79 3.07
CA VAL A 219 14.43 -5.03 2.28
C VAL A 219 14.27 -4.77 0.78
N SER A 220 13.36 -3.88 0.37
CA SER A 220 13.10 -3.59 -1.06
C SER A 220 14.15 -2.67 -1.67
N THR A 221 14.35 -1.48 -1.11
CA THR A 221 15.16 -0.41 -1.72
C THR A 221 16.32 0.05 -0.85
N ARG A 222 16.43 -0.39 0.39
CA ARG A 222 17.37 0.10 1.41
C ARG A 222 17.27 1.61 1.68
N GLY A 223 16.12 2.22 1.33
CA GLY A 223 15.94 3.66 1.42
C GLY A 223 16.55 4.45 0.27
N ASP A 224 17.13 3.79 -0.74
CA ASP A 224 17.65 4.41 -1.95
C ASP A 224 16.49 4.94 -2.83
N LEU A 225 16.83 5.68 -3.88
CA LEU A 225 15.87 6.21 -4.85
C LEU A 225 14.75 7.05 -4.20
N GLU A 226 15.14 7.80 -3.16
CA GLU A 226 14.24 8.70 -2.43
C GLU A 226 13.13 8.02 -1.63
N THR A 227 13.21 6.72 -1.38
CA THR A 227 12.27 5.98 -0.51
C THR A 227 12.66 6.04 0.97
N ASN A 228 13.66 6.84 1.34
CA ASN A 228 14.20 6.90 2.70
C ASN A 228 13.17 7.46 3.69
N LEU A 229 12.84 6.68 4.71
CA LEU A 229 12.03 7.07 5.85
C LEU A 229 12.88 7.31 7.10
N LEU A 230 12.29 7.97 8.10
CA LEU A 230 12.98 8.24 9.36
C LEU A 230 13.49 6.96 10.03
N ALA A 231 12.71 5.87 9.99
CA ALA A 231 13.11 4.59 10.57
C ALA A 231 14.32 3.95 9.85
N VAL A 232 14.38 4.06 8.51
CA VAL A 232 15.54 3.60 7.72
C VAL A 232 16.76 4.46 8.02
N LYS A 233 16.58 5.80 8.08
CA LYS A 233 17.66 6.73 8.43
C LYS A 233 18.21 6.46 9.82
N MET A 234 17.37 6.16 10.80
CA MET A 234 17.78 5.77 12.15
C MET A 234 18.74 4.57 12.11
N LEU A 235 18.38 3.54 11.33
CA LEU A 235 19.20 2.35 11.19
C LEU A 235 20.52 2.63 10.45
N ASP A 236 20.50 3.42 9.39
CA ASP A 236 21.71 3.80 8.65
C ASP A 236 22.69 4.56 9.56
N GLU A 237 22.20 5.50 10.37
CA GLU A 237 23.05 6.22 11.33
C GLU A 237 23.65 5.25 12.37
N PHE A 238 22.89 4.25 12.80
CA PHE A 238 23.35 3.25 13.75
C PHE A 238 24.35 2.25 13.15
N SER A 239 23.97 1.60 12.02
CA SER A 239 24.72 0.46 11.49
C SER A 239 25.82 0.87 10.51
N LYS A 240 25.56 1.84 9.62
CA LYS A 240 26.46 2.27 8.56
C LYS A 240 27.43 3.35 9.03
N TYR A 241 26.91 4.35 9.70
CA TYR A 241 27.72 5.50 10.17
C TYR A 241 28.21 5.35 11.62
N ARG A 242 27.75 4.31 12.35
CA ARG A 242 28.07 4.05 13.76
C ARG A 242 27.89 5.27 14.67
N ASN A 243 26.96 6.16 14.31
CA ASN A 243 26.68 7.36 15.07
C ASN A 243 25.47 7.14 15.99
N ILE A 244 25.73 6.60 17.19
CA ILE A 244 24.69 6.26 18.16
C ILE A 244 23.88 7.50 18.56
N GLY A 245 24.52 8.67 18.75
CA GLY A 245 23.83 9.90 19.13
C GLY A 245 22.80 10.37 18.13
N ARG A 246 23.13 10.37 16.82
CA ARG A 246 22.18 10.74 15.77
C ARG A 246 21.07 9.70 15.62
N SER A 247 21.42 8.43 15.68
CA SER A 247 20.41 7.35 15.62
C SER A 247 19.40 7.49 16.76
N SER A 248 19.87 7.66 18.01
CA SER A 248 19.01 7.88 19.18
C SER A 248 18.14 9.12 19.04
N THR A 249 18.68 10.22 18.48
CA THR A 249 17.90 11.44 18.25
C THR A 249 16.76 11.18 17.28
N VAL A 250 17.00 10.47 16.18
CA VAL A 250 15.93 10.12 15.21
C VAL A 250 14.89 9.20 15.85
N ALA A 251 15.31 8.23 16.68
CA ALA A 251 14.39 7.37 17.41
C ALA A 251 13.46 8.17 18.34
N VAL A 252 14.02 9.13 19.10
CA VAL A 252 13.23 10.02 19.98
C VAL A 252 12.24 10.86 19.14
N ILE A 253 12.65 11.40 17.99
CA ILE A 253 11.76 12.15 17.11
C ILE A 253 10.58 11.29 16.65
N ILE A 254 10.82 10.04 16.22
CA ILE A 254 9.75 9.12 15.83
C ILE A 254 8.79 8.89 17.00
N PHE A 255 9.34 8.64 18.20
CA PHE A 255 8.54 8.42 19.39
C PHE A 255 7.66 9.64 19.75
N VAL A 256 8.25 10.83 19.76
CA VAL A 256 7.52 12.09 20.02
C VAL A 256 6.43 12.35 18.99
N CYS A 257 6.64 11.99 17.72
CA CYS A 257 5.61 12.12 16.68
C CYS A 257 4.42 11.16 16.88
N VAL A 258 4.62 10.01 17.52
CA VAL A 258 3.56 9.01 17.75
C VAL A 258 2.70 9.38 18.96
N ILE A 259 3.26 9.99 20.01
CA ILE A 259 2.55 10.33 21.26
C ILE A 259 1.28 11.17 21.00
N PRO A 260 1.31 12.30 20.25
CA PRO A 260 0.12 13.12 20.04
C PRO A 260 -1.03 12.37 19.36
N ILE A 261 -0.69 11.42 18.49
CA ILE A 261 -1.69 10.62 17.76
C ILE A 261 -2.40 9.68 18.73
N ILE A 262 -1.64 8.99 19.59
CA ILE A 262 -2.20 8.08 20.60
C ILE A 262 -3.03 8.86 21.63
N VAL A 263 -2.48 9.95 22.17
CA VAL A 263 -3.16 10.78 23.19
C VAL A 263 -4.42 11.40 22.61
N GLY A 264 -4.36 11.94 21.38
CA GLY A 264 -5.52 12.55 20.72
C GLY A 264 -6.68 11.55 20.53
N ASN A 265 -6.36 10.29 20.23
CA ASN A 265 -7.40 9.27 20.09
C ASN A 265 -7.94 8.79 21.44
N ALA A 266 -7.08 8.61 22.44
CA ALA A 266 -7.55 8.24 23.78
C ALA A 266 -8.48 9.30 24.38
N LEU A 267 -8.21 10.59 24.14
CA LEU A 267 -9.09 11.68 24.58
C LEU A 267 -10.45 11.67 23.86
N ARG A 268 -10.46 11.44 22.53
CA ARG A 268 -11.69 11.34 21.74
C ARG A 268 -12.58 10.15 22.13
N GLU A 269 -11.93 9.01 22.42
CA GLU A 269 -12.65 7.82 22.87
C GLU A 269 -13.30 8.05 24.24
N LYS A 270 -12.64 8.77 25.14
CA LYS A 270 -13.20 9.15 26.43
C LYS A 270 -14.42 10.05 26.29
N GLU A 271 -14.39 11.02 25.38
CA GLU A 271 -15.55 11.89 25.10
C GLU A 271 -16.74 11.11 24.52
N SER A 272 -16.47 10.16 23.60
CA SER A 272 -17.50 9.33 22.99
C SER A 272 -18.19 8.38 23.98
N ASN A 273 -17.51 7.93 25.02
CA ASN A 273 -18.04 7.04 26.05
C ASN A 273 -18.73 7.81 27.20
N SER A 274 -18.64 9.14 27.21
CA SER A 274 -19.27 10.00 28.23
C SER A 274 -20.63 10.61 27.78
N LEU A 275 -21.05 10.38 26.54
CA LEU A 275 -22.33 10.72 25.94
C LEU A 275 -23.22 9.49 25.81
#